data_b633fd2bd92b1173ac579a8094a0276b
#
_entry.id   b633fd2bd92b1173ac579a8094a0276b
#
_cell.length_a   1.000
_cell.length_b   1.000
_cell.length_c   1.000
_cell.angle_alpha   90.00
_cell.angle_beta   90.00
_cell.angle_gamma   90.00
#
_symmetry.space_group_name_H-M   'P 1'
#
loop_
_entity.id
_entity.type
_entity.pdbx_description
1 polymer ?
#
loop_
_entity_poly.entity_id
_entity_poly.type
_entity_poly.pdbx_seq_one_letter_code
_entity_poly.pdbx_strand_id
1 'polypeptide(L)'
;MSDPRAPTLLSIDLEDVRDFIEGGHSYADRLLTNANAYLALFRRLEVKATFFVVGELARRHPELIERISTEGHELACHGDMHTQLDRLSLVEFERDLGENLRALSDCGITSVDGFRAPTFSLVQSTSWVYPVLKNFGFTYSSSVLPARNPLYGWPGFGERPRIVSAQVLEIPITLHSSPFPRVPVAGGVYFRVIPFLFTARAARKQMSKGPL
;
A
#
# COMPACT_ATOMS: atom_id res chain seq x y z
N MET A 1 -30.22 -5.79 4.97
CA MET A 1 -30.14 -4.62 4.09
C MET A 1 -28.66 -4.22 4.07
N SER A 2 -27.97 -4.36 2.96
CA SER A 2 -26.57 -3.92 2.82
C SER A 2 -26.52 -2.41 2.91
N ASP A 3 -25.62 -1.90 3.76
CA ASP A 3 -25.32 -0.47 3.87
C ASP A 3 -24.92 0.09 2.50
N PRO A 4 -25.60 1.11 1.98
CA PRO A 4 -25.32 1.67 0.64
C PRO A 4 -24.03 2.50 0.58
N ARG A 5 -23.23 2.53 1.66
CA ARG A 5 -21.96 3.24 1.69
C ARG A 5 -20.87 2.48 0.94
N ALA A 6 -20.00 3.19 0.24
CA ALA A 6 -18.83 2.58 -0.40
C ALA A 6 -17.98 1.85 0.65
N PRO A 7 -17.49 0.63 0.37
CA PRO A 7 -16.57 -0.04 1.26
C PRO A 7 -15.32 0.82 1.46
N THR A 8 -14.89 0.96 2.70
CA THR A 8 -13.63 1.62 3.03
C THR A 8 -12.53 0.57 3.06
N LEU A 9 -11.55 0.72 2.20
CA LEU A 9 -10.35 -0.13 2.20
C LEU A 9 -9.31 0.48 3.13
N LEU A 10 -8.86 -0.29 4.10
CA LEU A 10 -7.78 0.07 5.01
C LEU A 10 -6.51 -0.66 4.58
N SER A 11 -5.40 0.05 4.49
CA SER A 11 -4.12 -0.56 4.18
C SER A 11 -2.99 0.01 5.03
N ILE A 12 -1.99 -0.81 5.27
CA ILE A 12 -0.74 -0.48 5.96
C ILE A 12 0.41 -0.88 5.04
N ASP A 13 1.33 0.04 4.79
CA ASP A 13 2.61 -0.30 4.20
C ASP A 13 3.50 -0.78 5.35
N LEU A 14 3.80 -2.08 5.35
CA LEU A 14 4.61 -2.73 6.38
C LEU A 14 6.06 -2.67 5.95
N GLU A 15 6.69 -1.58 6.36
CA GLU A 15 8.05 -1.19 6.04
C GLU A 15 8.74 -0.60 7.26
N ASP A 16 10.07 -0.68 7.32
CA ASP A 16 10.86 0.05 8.31
C ASP A 16 11.54 1.24 7.63
N VAL A 17 11.03 2.43 7.87
CA VAL A 17 11.57 3.66 7.27
C VAL A 17 13.07 3.85 7.58
N ARG A 18 13.59 3.23 8.66
CA ARG A 18 15.01 3.28 9.02
C ARG A 18 15.91 2.62 7.98
N ASP A 19 15.39 1.64 7.23
CA ASP A 19 16.13 0.93 6.18
C ASP A 19 16.35 1.83 4.92
N PHE A 20 15.60 2.94 4.80
CA PHE A 20 15.55 3.75 3.57
C PHE A 20 16.04 5.19 3.73
N ILE A 21 16.42 5.58 4.96
CA ILE A 21 16.94 6.92 5.23
C ILE A 21 18.37 6.86 5.78
N GLU A 22 19.18 7.82 5.40
CA GLU A 22 20.55 7.94 5.92
C GLU A 22 20.54 8.08 7.44
N GLY A 23 21.36 7.28 8.14
CA GLY A 23 21.41 7.25 9.60
C GLY A 23 20.17 6.70 10.28
N GLY A 24 19.24 6.07 9.52
CA GLY A 24 17.96 5.61 10.02
C GLY A 24 18.03 4.68 11.21
N HIS A 25 19.04 3.80 11.27
CA HIS A 25 19.25 2.87 12.39
C HIS A 25 19.65 3.55 13.73
N SER A 26 19.95 4.85 13.71
CA SER A 26 20.12 5.62 14.96
C SER A 26 18.78 5.93 15.66
N TYR A 27 17.65 5.79 14.95
CA TYR A 27 16.32 5.95 15.54
C TYR A 27 15.85 4.65 16.20
N ALA A 28 14.96 4.81 17.19
CA ALA A 28 14.39 3.67 17.90
C ALA A 28 13.60 2.75 16.97
N ASP A 29 13.81 1.45 17.10
CA ASP A 29 13.00 0.44 16.44
C ASP A 29 11.58 0.45 17.02
N ARG A 30 10.60 0.72 16.17
CA ARG A 30 9.18 0.76 16.53
C ARG A 30 8.31 -0.13 15.65
N LEU A 31 8.90 -0.89 14.73
CA LEU A 31 8.16 -1.69 13.78
C LEU A 31 7.18 -2.62 14.49
N LEU A 32 7.69 -3.52 15.34
CA LEU A 32 6.85 -4.49 16.05
C LEU A 32 5.86 -3.82 17.02
N THR A 33 6.30 -2.75 17.71
CA THR A 33 5.42 -2.00 18.61
C THR A 33 4.23 -1.39 17.85
N ASN A 34 4.50 -0.76 16.70
CA ASN A 34 3.48 -0.14 15.89
C ASN A 34 2.57 -1.17 15.22
N ALA A 35 3.13 -2.24 14.65
CA ALA A 35 2.35 -3.33 14.05
C ALA A 35 1.39 -3.96 15.09
N ASN A 36 1.88 -4.23 16.29
CA ASN A 36 1.06 -4.75 17.40
C ASN A 36 -0.06 -3.80 17.79
N ALA A 37 0.20 -2.50 17.81
CA ALA A 37 -0.82 -1.49 18.11
C ALA A 37 -1.93 -1.46 17.06
N TYR A 38 -1.57 -1.55 15.75
CA TYR A 38 -2.54 -1.64 14.65
C TYR A 38 -3.36 -2.93 14.73
N LEU A 39 -2.74 -4.09 14.93
CA LEU A 39 -3.44 -5.36 15.05
C LEU A 39 -4.43 -5.34 16.24
N ALA A 40 -4.02 -4.82 17.39
CA ALA A 40 -4.89 -4.66 18.55
C ALA A 40 -6.07 -3.71 18.26
N LEU A 41 -5.83 -2.61 17.53
CA LEU A 41 -6.87 -1.68 17.13
C LEU A 41 -7.86 -2.33 16.17
N PHE A 42 -7.38 -3.02 15.13
CA PHE A 42 -8.23 -3.67 14.12
C PHE A 42 -9.08 -4.78 14.73
N ARG A 43 -8.50 -5.56 15.66
CA ARG A 43 -9.24 -6.58 16.42
C ARG A 43 -10.36 -5.95 17.24
N ARG A 44 -10.06 -4.85 17.98
CA ARG A 44 -11.06 -4.14 18.79
C ARG A 44 -12.19 -3.54 17.96
N LEU A 45 -11.89 -3.11 16.73
CA LEU A 45 -12.88 -2.52 15.81
C LEU A 45 -13.53 -3.54 14.88
N GLU A 46 -13.14 -4.82 14.97
CA GLU A 46 -13.62 -5.92 14.10
C GLU A 46 -13.45 -5.61 12.61
N VAL A 47 -12.36 -4.91 12.24
CA VAL A 47 -12.05 -4.56 10.85
C VAL A 47 -10.84 -5.32 10.35
N LYS A 48 -10.79 -5.53 9.04
CA LYS A 48 -9.64 -6.11 8.34
C LYS A 48 -8.94 -5.06 7.49
N ALA A 49 -7.67 -5.28 7.24
CA ALA A 49 -6.84 -4.39 6.44
C ALA A 49 -5.94 -5.22 5.50
N THR A 50 -5.44 -4.58 4.47
CA THR A 50 -4.37 -5.11 3.62
C THR A 50 -3.02 -4.60 4.12
N PHE A 51 -2.08 -5.50 4.34
CA PHE A 51 -0.69 -5.17 4.67
C PHE A 51 0.17 -5.37 3.42
N PHE A 52 0.66 -4.28 2.84
CA PHE A 52 1.66 -4.32 1.77
C PHE A 52 3.03 -4.50 2.40
N VAL A 53 3.65 -5.64 2.18
CA VAL A 53 4.83 -6.10 2.93
C VAL A 53 6.07 -6.02 2.07
N VAL A 54 7.12 -5.40 2.61
CA VAL A 54 8.48 -5.47 2.04
C VAL A 54 9.07 -6.86 2.33
N GLY A 55 9.62 -7.52 1.30
CA GLY A 55 10.10 -8.91 1.40
C GLY A 55 11.22 -9.07 2.42
N GLU A 56 12.18 -8.13 2.46
CA GLU A 56 13.23 -8.11 3.46
C GLU A 56 12.67 -8.12 4.90
N LEU A 57 11.58 -7.39 5.12
CA LEU A 57 10.92 -7.36 6.42
C LEU A 57 10.22 -8.69 6.74
N ALA A 58 9.63 -9.35 5.74
CA ALA A 58 9.04 -10.67 5.93
C ALA A 58 10.10 -11.69 6.37
N ARG A 59 11.30 -11.67 5.79
CA ARG A 59 12.41 -12.52 6.20
C ARG A 59 12.89 -12.25 7.63
N ARG A 60 12.89 -10.98 8.05
CA ARG A 60 13.33 -10.60 9.43
C ARG A 60 12.29 -10.90 10.50
N HIS A 61 11.01 -10.90 10.15
CA HIS A 61 9.91 -11.01 11.12
C HIS A 61 8.82 -11.99 10.67
N PRO A 62 9.15 -13.27 10.39
CA PRO A 62 8.19 -14.24 9.89
C PRO A 62 6.99 -14.45 10.83
N GLU A 63 7.21 -14.41 12.16
CA GLU A 63 6.12 -14.56 13.12
C GLU A 63 5.12 -13.39 13.07
N LEU A 64 5.56 -12.18 12.68
CA LEU A 64 4.65 -11.06 12.47
C LEU A 64 3.77 -11.29 11.25
N ILE A 65 4.35 -11.79 10.16
CA ILE A 65 3.64 -12.10 8.91
C ILE A 65 2.60 -13.18 9.14
N GLU A 66 2.99 -14.28 9.78
CA GLU A 66 2.08 -15.37 10.15
C GLU A 66 0.91 -14.86 11.02
N ARG A 67 1.21 -14.01 12.00
CA ARG A 67 0.16 -13.44 12.87
C ARG A 67 -0.79 -12.54 12.13
N ILE A 68 -0.31 -11.65 11.22
CA ILE A 68 -1.17 -10.80 10.39
C ILE A 68 -2.14 -11.67 9.59
N SER A 69 -1.64 -12.74 8.97
CA SER A 69 -2.44 -13.71 8.23
C SER A 69 -3.46 -14.43 9.10
N THR A 70 -3.02 -14.96 10.25
CA THR A 70 -3.88 -15.70 11.19
C THR A 70 -5.00 -14.82 11.77
N GLU A 71 -4.74 -13.52 11.95
CA GLU A 71 -5.77 -12.55 12.34
C GLU A 71 -6.72 -12.21 11.18
N GLY A 72 -6.54 -12.80 10.00
CA GLY A 72 -7.43 -12.67 8.83
C GLY A 72 -7.27 -11.35 8.07
N HIS A 73 -6.11 -10.72 8.17
CA HIS A 73 -5.74 -9.59 7.31
C HIS A 73 -5.17 -10.10 5.98
N GLU A 74 -5.30 -9.30 4.93
CA GLU A 74 -4.67 -9.57 3.65
C GLU A 74 -3.19 -9.20 3.69
N LEU A 75 -2.36 -10.03 3.05
CA LEU A 75 -0.95 -9.75 2.79
C LEU A 75 -0.75 -9.51 1.30
N ALA A 76 -0.10 -8.42 0.96
CA ALA A 76 0.15 -7.97 -0.40
C ALA A 76 1.61 -7.57 -0.58
N CYS A 77 2.08 -7.52 -1.82
CA CYS A 77 3.47 -7.25 -2.16
C CYS A 77 3.78 -5.74 -2.12
N HIS A 78 4.91 -5.37 -1.49
CA HIS A 78 5.46 -4.00 -1.50
C HIS A 78 6.90 -3.93 -2.03
N GLY A 79 7.23 -4.81 -2.99
CA GLY A 79 8.60 -5.03 -3.44
C GLY A 79 9.45 -5.79 -2.42
N ASP A 80 10.63 -6.22 -2.84
CA ASP A 80 11.54 -6.95 -1.95
C ASP A 80 12.39 -6.03 -1.08
N MET A 81 13.02 -5.03 -1.70
CA MET A 81 13.93 -4.08 -1.07
C MET A 81 13.39 -2.64 -1.03
N HIS A 82 12.08 -2.45 -1.19
CA HIS A 82 11.43 -1.14 -1.24
C HIS A 82 12.03 -0.19 -2.31
N THR A 83 12.47 -0.74 -3.43
CA THR A 83 13.07 0.05 -4.52
C THR A 83 11.97 0.68 -5.40
N GLN A 84 12.11 1.97 -5.71
CA GLN A 84 11.18 2.69 -6.58
C GLN A 84 11.23 2.16 -8.02
N LEU A 85 10.08 2.13 -8.71
CA LEU A 85 9.94 1.54 -10.04
C LEU A 85 10.81 2.20 -11.13
N ASP A 86 11.06 3.49 -11.02
CA ASP A 86 11.91 4.24 -11.96
C ASP A 86 13.41 3.96 -11.81
N ARG A 87 13.78 3.20 -10.77
CA ARG A 87 15.15 2.74 -10.51
C ARG A 87 15.36 1.28 -10.90
N LEU A 88 14.34 0.62 -11.43
CA LEU A 88 14.40 -0.78 -11.80
C LEU A 88 14.23 -0.94 -13.32
N SER A 89 15.05 -1.77 -13.90
CA SER A 89 14.78 -2.38 -15.21
C SER A 89 13.69 -3.45 -15.08
N LEU A 90 13.16 -3.90 -16.22
CA LEU A 90 12.18 -4.99 -16.25
C LEU A 90 12.68 -6.25 -15.52
N VAL A 91 13.90 -6.68 -15.81
CA VAL A 91 14.49 -7.89 -15.19
C VAL A 91 14.70 -7.72 -13.69
N GLU A 92 15.11 -6.55 -13.24
CA GLU A 92 15.26 -6.25 -11.82
C GLU A 92 13.91 -6.23 -11.11
N PHE A 93 12.88 -5.69 -11.74
CA PHE A 93 11.53 -5.70 -11.19
C PHE A 93 10.94 -7.12 -11.09
N GLU A 94 11.11 -7.95 -12.12
CA GLU A 94 10.70 -9.36 -12.07
C GLU A 94 11.41 -10.11 -10.94
N ARG A 95 12.71 -9.88 -10.76
CA ARG A 95 13.46 -10.46 -9.64
C ARG A 95 12.95 -9.97 -8.31
N ASP A 96 12.72 -8.67 -8.14
CA ASP A 96 12.21 -8.04 -6.90
C ASP A 96 10.85 -8.63 -6.51
N LEU A 97 9.93 -8.77 -7.48
CA LEU A 97 8.65 -9.44 -7.23
C LEU A 97 8.83 -10.90 -6.81
N GLY A 98 9.68 -11.65 -7.53
CA GLY A 98 9.94 -13.06 -7.23
C GLY A 98 10.52 -13.28 -5.83
N GLU A 99 11.46 -12.44 -5.40
CA GLU A 99 12.05 -12.51 -4.06
C GLU A 99 11.04 -12.14 -2.96
N ASN A 100 10.19 -11.11 -3.18
CA ASN A 100 9.12 -10.76 -2.25
C ASN A 100 8.13 -11.92 -2.08
N LEU A 101 7.61 -12.47 -3.20
CA LEU A 101 6.67 -13.58 -3.17
C LEU A 101 7.26 -14.83 -2.50
N ARG A 102 8.55 -15.11 -2.72
CA ARG A 102 9.25 -16.20 -2.02
C ARG A 102 9.30 -15.93 -0.52
N ALA A 103 9.68 -14.72 -0.09
CA ALA A 103 9.74 -14.36 1.33
C ALA A 103 8.37 -14.53 2.02
N LEU A 104 7.28 -14.14 1.35
CA LEU A 104 5.92 -14.35 1.86
C LEU A 104 5.54 -15.84 1.88
N SER A 105 5.90 -16.59 0.84
CA SER A 105 5.67 -18.05 0.78
C SER A 105 6.40 -18.79 1.89
N ASP A 106 7.63 -18.40 2.22
CA ASP A 106 8.42 -18.97 3.31
C ASP A 106 7.77 -18.72 4.69
N CYS A 107 6.95 -17.65 4.81
CA CYS A 107 6.09 -17.38 5.96
C CYS A 107 4.72 -18.11 5.89
N GLY A 108 4.51 -19.05 4.95
CA GLY A 108 3.28 -19.81 4.81
C GLY A 108 2.14 -19.10 4.07
N ILE A 109 2.41 -17.99 3.40
CA ILE A 109 1.40 -17.25 2.64
C ILE A 109 1.26 -17.85 1.24
N THR A 110 0.08 -18.35 0.93
CA THR A 110 -0.19 -19.13 -0.31
C THR A 110 -0.81 -18.30 -1.44
N SER A 111 -1.34 -17.10 -1.14
CA SER A 111 -1.94 -16.22 -2.15
C SER A 111 -1.56 -14.77 -1.85
N VAL A 112 -1.09 -14.07 -2.88
CA VAL A 112 -0.72 -12.64 -2.84
C VAL A 112 -1.32 -11.99 -4.08
N ASP A 113 -2.48 -11.36 -3.92
CA ASP A 113 -3.26 -10.82 -5.04
C ASP A 113 -2.95 -9.36 -5.35
N GLY A 114 -2.44 -8.62 -4.37
CA GLY A 114 -2.23 -7.18 -4.42
C GLY A 114 -0.78 -6.75 -4.48
N PHE A 115 -0.54 -5.64 -5.19
CA PHE A 115 0.76 -4.97 -5.26
C PHE A 115 0.63 -3.48 -4.91
N ARG A 116 1.62 -2.95 -4.23
CA ARG A 116 1.82 -1.49 -4.08
C ARG A 116 3.26 -1.13 -4.38
N ALA A 117 3.45 -0.18 -5.29
CA ALA A 117 4.78 0.34 -5.61
C ALA A 117 5.36 1.13 -4.43
N PRO A 118 6.61 0.89 -4.04
CA PRO A 118 7.31 1.70 -3.05
C PRO A 118 7.21 3.20 -3.37
N THR A 119 6.91 4.01 -2.36
CA THR A 119 6.77 5.48 -2.45
C THR A 119 5.72 5.93 -3.47
N PHE A 120 4.77 5.07 -3.86
CA PHE A 120 3.79 5.32 -4.94
C PHE A 120 4.46 5.68 -6.28
N SER A 121 5.58 5.04 -6.59
CA SER A 121 6.39 5.29 -7.79
C SER A 121 5.79 4.80 -9.10
N LEU A 122 4.53 4.33 -9.08
CA LEU A 122 3.79 4.00 -10.29
C LEU A 122 3.20 5.27 -10.90
N VAL A 123 3.85 5.73 -11.95
CA VAL A 123 3.50 6.91 -12.75
C VAL A 123 3.36 6.52 -14.24
N GLN A 124 3.03 7.45 -15.10
CA GLN A 124 2.83 7.16 -16.52
C GLN A 124 4.05 6.48 -17.16
N SER A 125 5.26 6.94 -16.86
CA SER A 125 6.50 6.37 -17.42
C SER A 125 6.85 4.98 -16.88
N THR A 126 6.35 4.60 -15.71
CA THR A 126 6.57 3.28 -15.11
C THR A 126 5.37 2.33 -15.28
N SER A 127 4.37 2.71 -16.08
CA SER A 127 3.17 1.88 -16.33
C SER A 127 3.45 0.56 -17.07
N TRP A 128 4.67 0.39 -17.58
CA TRP A 128 5.16 -0.87 -18.15
C TRP A 128 5.14 -2.04 -17.15
N VAL A 129 5.04 -1.77 -15.85
CA VAL A 129 4.97 -2.81 -14.82
C VAL A 129 3.66 -3.59 -14.84
N TYR A 130 2.54 -3.06 -15.33
CA TYR A 130 1.25 -3.74 -15.29
C TYR A 130 1.24 -5.12 -16.00
N PRO A 131 1.79 -5.30 -17.21
CA PRO A 131 1.93 -6.62 -17.80
C PRO A 131 2.77 -7.58 -16.94
N VAL A 132 3.82 -7.09 -16.30
CA VAL A 132 4.65 -7.91 -15.40
C VAL A 132 3.85 -8.33 -14.18
N LEU A 133 3.12 -7.42 -13.53
CA LEU A 133 2.25 -7.76 -12.41
C LEU A 133 1.25 -8.85 -12.79
N LYS A 134 0.63 -8.76 -13.96
CA LYS A 134 -0.29 -9.80 -14.45
C LYS A 134 0.38 -11.15 -14.64
N ASN A 135 1.59 -11.16 -15.21
CA ASN A 135 2.36 -12.41 -15.41
C ASN A 135 2.72 -13.09 -14.08
N PHE A 136 2.91 -12.31 -13.01
CA PHE A 136 3.13 -12.82 -11.66
C PHE A 136 1.84 -13.17 -10.91
N GLY A 137 0.67 -13.01 -11.54
CA GLY A 137 -0.62 -13.40 -10.98
C GLY A 137 -1.33 -12.32 -10.16
N PHE A 138 -0.77 -11.12 -10.05
CA PHE A 138 -1.44 -10.03 -9.34
C PHE A 138 -2.74 -9.64 -10.02
N THR A 139 -3.79 -9.49 -9.24
CA THR A 139 -5.12 -9.11 -9.71
C THR A 139 -5.38 -7.62 -9.57
N TYR A 140 -4.74 -6.99 -8.58
CA TYR A 140 -4.86 -5.54 -8.38
C TYR A 140 -3.53 -4.89 -7.96
N SER A 141 -3.50 -3.57 -8.14
CA SER A 141 -2.47 -2.66 -7.64
C SER A 141 -3.13 -1.48 -6.93
N SER A 142 -2.46 -0.94 -5.93
CA SER A 142 -2.85 0.32 -5.26
C SER A 142 -1.63 1.23 -5.15
N SER A 143 -1.14 1.68 -6.30
CA SER A 143 0.17 2.31 -6.45
C SER A 143 0.12 3.73 -7.00
N VAL A 144 -1.01 4.16 -7.57
CA VAL A 144 -1.12 5.47 -8.20
C VAL A 144 -1.58 6.53 -7.20
N LEU A 145 -0.79 7.59 -7.08
CA LEU A 145 -1.20 8.86 -6.46
C LEU A 145 -1.76 9.80 -7.55
N PRO A 146 -3.10 9.99 -7.65
CA PRO A 146 -3.71 10.72 -8.76
C PRO A 146 -3.67 12.25 -8.57
N ALA A 147 -2.51 12.77 -8.14
CA ALA A 147 -2.26 14.18 -7.89
C ALA A 147 -0.85 14.58 -8.32
N ARG A 148 -0.60 15.88 -8.42
CA ARG A 148 0.77 16.41 -8.53
C ARG A 148 1.47 16.25 -7.18
N ASN A 149 2.65 15.67 -7.19
CA ASN A 149 3.47 15.47 -6.00
C ASN A 149 4.95 15.66 -6.37
N PRO A 150 5.80 16.23 -5.49
CA PRO A 150 7.22 16.44 -5.77
C PRO A 150 8.02 15.16 -6.07
N LEU A 151 7.63 14.03 -5.47
CA LEU A 151 8.31 12.75 -5.69
C LEU A 151 7.66 11.99 -6.85
N TYR A 152 6.46 11.48 -6.63
CA TYR A 152 5.71 10.68 -7.60
C TYR A 152 4.25 11.13 -7.63
N GLY A 153 3.66 11.09 -8.82
CA GLY A 153 2.25 11.38 -8.98
C GLY A 153 1.81 11.28 -10.44
N TRP A 154 0.55 10.90 -10.63
CA TRP A 154 -0.05 10.76 -11.97
C TRP A 154 -1.37 11.56 -12.04
N PRO A 155 -1.31 12.90 -12.21
CA PRO A 155 -2.50 13.77 -12.09
C PRO A 155 -3.63 13.46 -13.06
N GLY A 156 -3.32 12.90 -14.24
CA GLY A 156 -4.29 12.53 -15.26
C GLY A 156 -4.91 11.14 -15.08
N PHE A 157 -4.48 10.36 -14.08
CA PHE A 157 -4.96 9.00 -13.92
C PHE A 157 -6.46 8.93 -13.56
N GLY A 158 -6.95 9.81 -12.71
CA GLY A 158 -8.30 9.77 -12.13
C GLY A 158 -8.32 9.18 -10.73
N GLU A 159 -9.42 9.41 -10.00
CA GLU A 159 -9.55 9.03 -8.58
C GLU A 159 -10.34 7.74 -8.35
N ARG A 160 -10.88 7.14 -9.41
CA ARG A 160 -11.70 5.93 -9.31
C ARG A 160 -10.89 4.68 -9.65
N PRO A 161 -11.16 3.55 -9.00
CA PRO A 161 -10.63 2.26 -9.41
C PRO A 161 -10.99 1.98 -10.86
N ARG A 162 -10.06 1.40 -11.61
CA ARG A 162 -10.29 1.00 -13.00
C ARG A 162 -9.37 -0.14 -13.43
N ILE A 163 -9.87 -0.95 -14.33
CA ILE A 163 -9.03 -1.93 -15.02
C ILE A 163 -8.06 -1.18 -15.93
N VAL A 164 -6.78 -1.46 -15.77
CA VAL A 164 -5.69 -0.93 -16.60
C VAL A 164 -5.19 -2.00 -17.57
N SER A 165 -4.08 -1.75 -18.25
CA SER A 165 -3.48 -2.74 -19.16
C SER A 165 -3.28 -4.09 -18.46
N ALA A 166 -3.33 -5.16 -19.24
CA ALA A 166 -3.18 -6.55 -18.78
C ALA A 166 -4.22 -7.02 -17.74
N GLN A 167 -5.40 -6.39 -17.67
CA GLN A 167 -6.50 -6.79 -16.78
C GLN A 167 -6.18 -6.70 -15.28
N VAL A 168 -5.29 -5.81 -14.88
CA VAL A 168 -5.02 -5.48 -13.48
C VAL A 168 -5.97 -4.36 -13.05
N LEU A 169 -6.58 -4.47 -11.87
CA LEU A 169 -7.38 -3.40 -11.27
C LEU A 169 -6.45 -2.42 -10.55
N GLU A 170 -6.35 -1.17 -11.00
CA GLU A 170 -5.67 -0.13 -10.22
C GLU A 170 -6.65 0.59 -9.31
N ILE A 171 -6.32 0.63 -8.02
CA ILE A 171 -7.07 1.31 -6.96
C ILE A 171 -6.26 2.53 -6.49
N PRO A 172 -6.55 3.74 -7.02
CA PRO A 172 -5.76 4.93 -6.69
C PRO A 172 -5.89 5.34 -5.23
N ILE A 173 -4.87 6.02 -4.73
CA ILE A 173 -4.87 6.57 -3.38
C ILE A 173 -5.95 7.65 -3.25
N THR A 174 -6.75 7.55 -2.18
CA THR A 174 -7.83 8.50 -1.91
C THR A 174 -7.27 9.87 -1.51
N LEU A 175 -7.75 10.90 -2.18
CA LEU A 175 -7.37 12.30 -1.95
C LEU A 175 -8.40 13.05 -1.10
N HIS A 176 -7.93 14.08 -0.40
CA HIS A 176 -8.83 15.07 0.19
C HIS A 176 -9.70 15.72 -0.90
N SER A 177 -10.98 15.88 -0.61
CA SER A 177 -11.93 16.52 -1.53
C SER A 177 -11.81 18.05 -1.57
N SER A 178 -10.84 18.63 -0.92
CA SER A 178 -10.59 20.09 -0.95
C SER A 178 -9.99 20.47 -2.30
N PRO A 179 -10.32 21.67 -2.85
CA PRO A 179 -9.71 22.12 -4.09
C PRO A 179 -8.20 22.34 -3.97
N PHE A 180 -7.65 22.58 -2.77
CA PHE A 180 -6.22 22.83 -2.54
C PHE A 180 -5.79 22.49 -1.10
N PRO A 181 -4.62 21.86 -0.91
CA PRO A 181 -3.91 21.02 -1.87
C PRO A 181 -4.56 19.64 -2.01
N ARG A 182 -4.47 19.01 -3.18
CA ARG A 182 -4.91 17.62 -3.42
C ARG A 182 -3.87 16.67 -2.84
N VAL A 183 -4.03 16.35 -1.57
CA VAL A 183 -3.13 15.46 -0.82
C VAL A 183 -3.86 14.19 -0.39
N PRO A 184 -3.14 13.07 -0.19
CA PRO A 184 -3.73 11.85 0.35
C PRO A 184 -4.49 12.08 1.66
N VAL A 185 -5.63 11.39 1.82
CA VAL A 185 -6.43 11.45 3.06
C VAL A 185 -5.68 10.83 4.23
N ALA A 186 -4.84 9.84 3.96
CA ALA A 186 -4.08 9.09 4.95
C ALA A 186 -2.62 8.90 4.51
N GLY A 187 -1.80 8.36 5.39
CA GLY A 187 -0.38 8.12 5.19
C GLY A 187 0.46 8.75 6.29
N GLY A 188 1.59 8.13 6.61
CA GLY A 188 2.42 8.49 7.77
C GLY A 188 2.83 9.96 7.85
N VAL A 189 3.17 10.58 6.71
CA VAL A 189 3.51 12.02 6.64
C VAL A 189 2.27 12.87 6.86
N TYR A 190 1.17 12.57 6.17
CA TYR A 190 -0.06 13.36 6.19
C TYR A 190 -0.74 13.36 7.55
N PHE A 191 -0.74 12.22 8.26
CA PHE A 191 -1.25 12.15 9.64
C PHE A 191 -0.46 13.00 10.64
N ARG A 192 0.81 13.30 10.35
CA ARG A 192 1.66 14.12 11.22
C ARG A 192 1.49 15.62 10.97
N VAL A 193 1.10 16.01 9.76
CA VAL A 193 1.04 17.44 9.36
C VAL A 193 -0.39 17.97 9.21
N ILE A 194 -1.36 17.07 8.91
CA ILE A 194 -2.76 17.47 8.74
C ILE A 194 -3.51 17.23 10.06
N PRO A 195 -4.17 18.23 10.64
CA PRO A 195 -4.96 18.03 11.85
C PRO A 195 -6.02 16.95 11.67
N PHE A 196 -6.13 16.04 12.64
CA PHE A 196 -6.99 14.86 12.59
C PHE A 196 -8.44 15.15 12.16
N LEU A 197 -9.02 16.27 12.61
CA LEU A 197 -10.40 16.65 12.25
C LEU A 197 -10.59 16.79 10.72
N PHE A 198 -9.59 17.32 10.00
CA PHE A 198 -9.66 17.43 8.54
C PHE A 198 -9.59 16.08 7.87
N THR A 199 -8.69 15.21 8.32
CA THR A 199 -8.59 13.82 7.83
C THR A 199 -9.87 13.04 8.08
N ALA A 200 -10.42 13.10 9.30
CA ALA A 200 -11.67 12.44 9.66
C ALA A 200 -12.87 12.96 8.82
N ARG A 201 -12.94 14.28 8.57
CA ARG A 201 -13.97 14.87 7.72
C ARG A 201 -13.83 14.42 6.25
N ALA A 202 -12.60 14.37 5.73
CA ALA A 202 -12.35 13.92 4.38
C ALA A 202 -12.71 12.44 4.21
N ALA A 203 -12.32 11.58 5.15
CA ALA A 203 -12.68 10.16 5.15
C ALA A 203 -14.21 9.98 5.15
N ARG A 204 -14.94 10.63 6.07
CA ARG A 204 -16.41 10.58 6.12
C ARG A 204 -17.06 11.03 4.81
N LYS A 205 -16.53 12.08 4.19
CA LYS A 205 -17.05 12.59 2.90
C LYS A 205 -16.80 11.59 1.77
N GLN A 206 -15.69 10.86 1.77
CA GLN A 206 -15.45 9.81 0.76
C GLN A 206 -16.40 8.62 0.98
N MET A 207 -16.56 8.17 2.22
CA MET A 207 -17.49 7.09 2.57
C MET A 207 -18.94 7.40 2.18
N SER A 208 -19.35 8.67 2.16
CA SER A 208 -20.71 9.08 1.79
C SER A 208 -20.96 9.16 0.28
N LYS A 209 -19.95 8.98 -0.58
CA LYS A 209 -20.10 9.08 -2.04
C LYS A 209 -20.70 7.83 -2.70
N GLY A 210 -20.96 6.78 -1.92
CA GLY A 210 -21.46 5.51 -2.41
C GLY A 210 -20.35 4.63 -3.03
N PRO A 211 -20.67 3.40 -3.45
CA PRO A 211 -19.71 2.53 -4.12
C PRO A 211 -19.19 3.18 -5.39
N LEU A 212 -17.90 3.06 -5.59
CA LEU A 212 -17.20 3.60 -6.77
C LEU A 212 -17.49 2.77 -8.00
#